data_f53480395f5f35548b8a7a6049677890
#
_entry.id   f53480395f5f35548b8a7a6049677890
#
_cell.length_a   1.000
_cell.length_b   1.000
_cell.length_c   1.000
_cell.angle_alpha   90.00
_cell.angle_beta   90.00
_cell.angle_gamma   90.00
#
_symmetry.space_group_name_H-M   'P 1'
#
loop_
_entity.id
_entity.type
_entity.pdbx_description
1 polymer ?
#
loop_
_entity_poly.entity_id
_entity_poly.type
_entity_poly.pdbx_seq_one_letter_code
_entity_poly.pdbx_strand_id
1 'polypeptide(L)'
;MKRIAASLLPLCLLPSAAWTKDVVIHAGRLIDGSGGEPRTQISILIKDDRITGVQQGFVTPPGAEIIDLSKATVLPGLIDVHKHIGSGGGRGGRSGRGAVIERGARTNLDAVLSATAPVRQILDEGFTAVRSVGAADGIDLALKHAVDSGVIAGPRMWVSLEPLSPKGGHGDPTNTLDPNLPFDPLRLEHSVVTGPYEVMAAVRDHHKRGADLIKIMPSGGVMSTGDNPHLQLMNDEEIKAAIDTAHALGMKVAAHAQGKQAIDASLRLGIDSIEHGTYADEGSFALFKQHGAYLVPTIIVAMNTMDRAAAGETSADTAAKVREAIQFKDKMVAAAYKAGVKIAFGTDVGPGPDVREFGLLHKDGMTPMDVIVAATRSAADLIGVSDEIGTVREGRYADIVATSGDPLNDITELEHVQFVMKSGVVYKLNGKRVPQ
;
A
#
# COMPACT_ATOMS: atom_id res chain seq x y z
N MET A 1 71.64 8.74 -8.11
CA MET A 1 70.25 8.36 -8.22
C MET A 1 69.65 8.39 -6.83
N LYS A 2 68.95 9.49 -6.47
CA LYS A 2 68.31 9.66 -5.15
C LYS A 2 66.84 9.20 -5.27
N ARG A 3 66.45 8.18 -4.54
CA ARG A 3 65.05 7.70 -4.42
C ARG A 3 64.31 8.60 -3.44
N ILE A 4 63.28 9.29 -3.95
CA ILE A 4 62.32 10.04 -3.12
C ILE A 4 61.24 9.03 -2.68
N ALA A 5 61.16 8.75 -1.40
CA ALA A 5 60.06 7.98 -0.80
C ALA A 5 58.92 8.94 -0.52
N ALA A 6 57.80 8.76 -1.22
CA ALA A 6 56.57 9.46 -0.92
C ALA A 6 55.81 8.72 0.17
N SER A 7 55.75 9.33 1.34
CA SER A 7 54.90 8.85 2.44
C SER A 7 53.46 9.22 2.18
N LEU A 8 52.61 8.22 1.89
CA LEU A 8 51.18 8.35 1.89
C LEU A 8 50.66 8.32 3.37
N LEU A 9 50.23 9.48 3.85
CA LEU A 9 49.43 9.54 5.09
C LEU A 9 48.03 8.96 4.80
N PRO A 10 47.53 8.02 5.63
CA PRO A 10 46.16 7.60 5.55
C PRO A 10 45.26 8.75 6.03
N LEU A 11 44.39 9.25 5.14
CA LEU A 11 43.32 10.17 5.48
C LEU A 11 42.27 9.39 6.27
N CYS A 12 42.33 9.43 7.59
CA CYS A 12 41.28 8.93 8.44
C CYS A 12 40.04 9.81 8.23
N LEU A 13 39.09 9.34 7.41
CA LEU A 13 37.73 9.84 7.44
C LEU A 13 37.13 9.53 8.80
N LEU A 14 37.16 10.52 9.69
CA LEU A 14 36.34 10.49 10.90
C LEU A 14 34.89 10.43 10.46
N PRO A 15 34.08 9.45 10.93
CA PRO A 15 32.64 9.51 10.69
C PRO A 15 32.16 10.82 11.31
N SER A 16 31.48 11.65 10.52
CA SER A 16 30.73 12.79 11.05
C SER A 16 29.78 12.22 12.09
N ALA A 17 29.99 12.56 13.36
CA ALA A 17 29.03 12.26 14.40
C ALA A 17 27.74 12.98 13.99
N ALA A 18 26.78 12.23 13.44
CA ALA A 18 25.42 12.72 13.31
C ALA A 18 24.99 13.05 14.75
N TRP A 19 24.72 14.32 15.01
CA TRP A 19 24.23 14.75 16.31
C TRP A 19 22.87 14.08 16.48
N THR A 20 22.78 13.12 17.39
CA THR A 20 21.53 12.47 17.75
C THR A 20 20.63 13.51 18.36
N LYS A 21 19.52 13.82 17.69
CA LYS A 21 18.57 14.84 18.13
C LYS A 21 17.49 14.15 18.94
N ASP A 22 17.45 14.41 20.23
CA ASP A 22 16.35 14.00 21.08
C ASP A 22 15.13 14.89 20.76
N VAL A 23 14.00 14.30 20.43
CA VAL A 23 12.73 14.97 20.17
C VAL A 23 11.68 14.47 21.15
N VAL A 24 10.84 15.37 21.66
CA VAL A 24 9.64 14.99 22.41
C VAL A 24 8.39 15.58 21.76
N ILE A 25 7.40 14.75 21.52
CA ILE A 25 6.07 15.18 21.06
C ILE A 25 5.16 15.23 22.29
N HIS A 26 4.58 16.40 22.55
CA HIS A 26 3.52 16.56 23.55
C HIS A 26 2.16 16.36 22.86
N ALA A 27 1.57 15.17 23.02
CA ALA A 27 0.28 14.82 22.43
C ALA A 27 -0.87 15.15 23.38
N GLY A 28 -1.86 15.95 22.92
CA GLY A 28 -3.06 16.21 23.72
C GLY A 28 -3.87 14.94 23.92
N ARG A 29 -4.01 14.15 22.88
CA ARG A 29 -4.62 12.81 22.85
C ARG A 29 -3.76 11.89 22.04
N LEU A 30 -3.62 10.64 22.47
CA LEU A 30 -2.91 9.58 21.77
C LEU A 30 -3.85 8.40 21.51
N ILE A 31 -4.03 8.04 20.24
CA ILE A 31 -4.60 6.77 19.77
C ILE A 31 -3.41 5.95 19.30
N ASP A 32 -2.93 5.01 20.09
CA ASP A 32 -1.64 4.35 19.89
C ASP A 32 -1.63 3.23 18.83
N GLY A 33 -2.77 2.98 18.17
CA GLY A 33 -2.92 1.93 17.16
C GLY A 33 -3.15 0.52 17.73
N SER A 34 -3.14 0.34 19.05
CA SER A 34 -3.40 -0.97 19.66
C SER A 34 -4.87 -1.39 19.63
N GLY A 35 -5.79 -0.46 19.37
CA GLY A 35 -7.24 -0.66 19.52
C GLY A 35 -7.75 -0.49 20.95
N GLY A 36 -6.89 -0.05 21.86
CA GLY A 36 -7.24 0.27 23.26
C GLY A 36 -7.80 1.69 23.42
N GLU A 37 -8.17 2.02 24.68
CA GLU A 37 -8.67 3.34 25.01
C GLU A 37 -7.62 4.45 24.76
N PRO A 38 -8.01 5.59 24.17
CA PRO A 38 -7.12 6.70 23.97
C PRO A 38 -6.61 7.28 25.29
N ARG A 39 -5.35 7.72 25.27
CA ARG A 39 -4.71 8.38 26.42
C ARG A 39 -4.58 9.88 26.18
N THR A 40 -4.64 10.70 27.21
CA THR A 40 -4.51 12.16 27.12
C THR A 40 -3.23 12.65 27.80
N GLN A 41 -2.72 13.80 27.35
CA GLN A 41 -1.53 14.44 27.92
C GLN A 41 -0.32 13.46 27.94
N ILE A 42 0.09 13.02 26.78
CA ILE A 42 1.17 12.02 26.60
C ILE A 42 2.41 12.68 26.01
N SER A 43 3.56 12.34 26.53
CA SER A 43 4.87 12.61 25.89
C SER A 43 5.36 11.39 25.15
N ILE A 44 5.71 11.55 23.87
CA ILE A 44 6.35 10.55 23.03
C ILE A 44 7.80 10.96 22.88
N LEU A 45 8.70 10.18 23.46
CA LEU A 45 10.15 10.42 23.43
C LEU A 45 10.74 9.73 22.21
N ILE A 46 11.52 10.46 21.43
CA ILE A 46 12.10 9.99 20.18
C ILE A 46 13.59 10.28 20.19
N LYS A 47 14.36 9.29 19.79
CA LYS A 47 15.80 9.43 19.54
C LYS A 47 16.10 8.87 18.17
N ASP A 48 16.72 9.69 17.31
CA ASP A 48 16.97 9.36 15.92
C ASP A 48 15.67 8.99 15.19
N ASP A 49 15.53 7.75 14.76
CA ASP A 49 14.37 7.26 14.01
C ASP A 49 13.39 6.43 14.87
N ARG A 50 13.66 6.26 16.19
CA ARG A 50 12.89 5.36 17.06
C ARG A 50 12.22 6.07 18.23
N ILE A 51 11.07 5.53 18.61
CA ILE A 51 10.38 5.87 19.86
C ILE A 51 11.13 5.18 21.00
N THR A 52 11.59 5.96 21.99
CA THR A 52 12.32 5.47 23.17
C THR A 52 11.47 5.46 24.44
N GLY A 53 10.26 6.03 24.39
CA GLY A 53 9.34 5.99 25.50
C GLY A 53 8.02 6.69 25.21
N VAL A 54 6.96 6.27 25.90
CA VAL A 54 5.62 6.88 25.85
C VAL A 54 5.15 7.07 27.28
N GLN A 55 5.15 8.32 27.76
CA GLN A 55 4.99 8.67 29.17
C GLN A 55 3.74 9.53 29.41
N GLN A 56 3.12 9.34 30.56
CA GLN A 56 2.01 10.17 31.02
C GLN A 56 2.52 11.56 31.44
N GLY A 57 1.77 12.59 31.10
CA GLY A 57 2.11 13.99 31.35
C GLY A 57 3.07 14.58 30.32
N PHE A 58 3.23 15.91 30.34
CA PHE A 58 4.15 16.63 29.45
C PHE A 58 5.52 16.71 30.11
N VAL A 59 6.41 15.79 29.74
CA VAL A 59 7.81 15.76 30.19
C VAL A 59 8.71 16.41 29.13
N THR A 60 9.74 17.10 29.57
CA THR A 60 10.72 17.77 28.70
C THR A 60 12.12 17.36 29.12
N PRO A 61 12.69 16.32 28.49
CA PRO A 61 14.09 15.95 28.77
C PRO A 61 15.04 17.10 28.45
N PRO A 62 16.11 17.29 29.22
CA PRO A 62 17.08 18.34 28.96
C PRO A 62 17.68 18.26 27.56
N GLY A 63 17.61 19.33 26.78
CA GLY A 63 18.16 19.41 25.43
C GLY A 63 17.29 18.83 24.31
N ALA A 64 16.13 18.24 24.63
CA ALA A 64 15.21 17.73 23.62
C ALA A 64 14.47 18.88 22.90
N GLU A 65 14.28 18.72 21.59
CA GLU A 65 13.37 19.58 20.83
C GLU A 65 11.92 19.20 21.13
N ILE A 66 11.07 20.20 21.43
CA ILE A 66 9.67 19.99 21.73
C ILE A 66 8.85 20.21 20.46
N ILE A 67 8.03 19.24 20.09
CA ILE A 67 6.96 19.37 19.10
C ILE A 67 5.63 19.42 19.87
N ASP A 68 5.03 20.60 19.92
CA ASP A 68 3.79 20.82 20.67
C ASP A 68 2.57 20.41 19.83
N LEU A 69 2.00 19.26 20.13
CA LEU A 69 0.72 18.73 19.64
C LEU A 69 -0.29 18.59 20.78
N SER A 70 -0.18 19.39 21.83
CA SER A 70 -1.01 19.32 23.03
C SER A 70 -2.50 19.60 22.81
N LYS A 71 -2.86 20.10 21.62
CA LYS A 71 -4.25 20.33 21.18
C LYS A 71 -4.70 19.40 20.07
N ALA A 72 -3.86 18.45 19.67
CA ALA A 72 -4.09 17.55 18.56
C ALA A 72 -4.32 16.10 19.02
N THR A 73 -4.92 15.29 18.17
CA THR A 73 -4.96 13.82 18.31
C THR A 73 -3.83 13.22 17.51
N VAL A 74 -2.94 12.50 18.20
CA VAL A 74 -1.75 11.84 17.64
C VAL A 74 -2.03 10.36 17.42
N LEU A 75 -1.59 9.84 16.27
CA LEU A 75 -1.76 8.44 15.85
C LEU A 75 -0.45 7.91 15.28
N PRO A 76 -0.31 6.56 15.12
CA PRO A 76 0.75 6.00 14.27
C PRO A 76 0.63 6.53 12.84
N GLY A 77 1.72 6.54 12.11
CA GLY A 77 1.71 6.77 10.67
C GLY A 77 0.74 5.82 9.97
N LEU A 78 -0.05 6.35 9.05
CA LEU A 78 -1.04 5.59 8.29
C LEU A 78 -0.36 4.68 7.27
N ILE A 79 -1.00 3.55 6.96
CA ILE A 79 -0.49 2.53 6.05
C ILE A 79 -1.58 2.19 5.03
N ASP A 80 -1.28 2.30 3.74
CA ASP A 80 -2.14 1.83 2.65
C ASP A 80 -1.51 0.58 2.01
N VAL A 81 -2.19 -0.56 2.09
CA VAL A 81 -1.66 -1.84 1.63
C VAL A 81 -2.07 -2.21 0.20
N HIS A 82 -2.71 -1.28 -0.53
CA HIS A 82 -3.07 -1.48 -1.93
C HIS A 82 -2.87 -0.21 -2.76
N LYS A 83 -1.67 -0.02 -3.25
CA LYS A 83 -1.30 1.06 -4.19
C LYS A 83 -0.73 0.49 -5.48
N HIS A 84 -0.78 1.29 -6.54
CA HIS A 84 -0.11 1.07 -7.82
C HIS A 84 0.84 2.25 -8.09
N ILE A 85 1.99 2.26 -7.41
CA ILE A 85 2.94 3.37 -7.46
C ILE A 85 3.76 3.29 -8.73
N GLY A 86 3.73 4.35 -9.54
CA GLY A 86 4.44 4.40 -10.82
C GLY A 86 3.66 3.84 -12.01
N SER A 87 2.45 3.32 -11.81
CA SER A 87 1.58 2.85 -12.92
C SER A 87 1.00 3.99 -13.77
N GLY A 88 1.77 5.07 -13.98
CA GLY A 88 1.35 6.20 -14.78
C GLY A 88 0.11 6.90 -14.20
N GLY A 89 0.28 7.59 -13.06
CA GLY A 89 -0.77 8.33 -12.36
C GLY A 89 -1.32 9.52 -13.14
N GLY A 90 -1.85 9.27 -14.32
CA GLY A 90 -2.81 10.13 -14.98
C GLY A 90 -4.19 9.73 -14.45
N ARG A 91 -4.96 10.69 -13.98
CA ARG A 91 -6.34 10.60 -13.53
C ARG A 91 -7.12 9.42 -14.14
N GLY A 92 -7.22 8.31 -13.38
CA GLY A 92 -7.92 7.09 -13.76
C GLY A 92 -7.23 6.31 -14.88
N GLY A 93 -6.62 5.16 -14.54
CA GLY A 93 -5.94 4.29 -15.51
C GLY A 93 -6.81 4.08 -16.76
N ARG A 94 -6.32 4.50 -17.90
CA ARG A 94 -6.94 4.14 -19.17
C ARG A 94 -6.73 2.65 -19.38
N SER A 95 -7.78 1.89 -19.50
CA SER A 95 -7.74 0.51 -19.98
C SER A 95 -7.76 0.48 -21.50
N GLY A 96 -7.27 -0.61 -22.09
CA GLY A 96 -7.32 -0.82 -23.53
C GLY A 96 -6.27 -0.06 -24.34
N ARG A 97 -6.56 0.14 -25.64
CA ARG A 97 -5.62 0.74 -26.64
C ARG A 97 -4.98 2.04 -26.17
N GLY A 98 -5.72 2.88 -25.44
CA GLY A 98 -5.21 4.17 -24.95
C GLY A 98 -4.08 4.00 -23.93
N ALA A 99 -4.16 3.02 -23.04
CA ALA A 99 -3.14 2.70 -22.06
C ALA A 99 -1.85 2.18 -22.72
N VAL A 100 -1.99 1.36 -23.76
CA VAL A 100 -0.88 0.82 -24.54
C VAL A 100 -0.12 1.93 -25.26
N ILE A 101 -0.85 2.84 -25.91
CA ILE A 101 -0.25 3.98 -26.60
C ILE A 101 0.46 4.91 -25.61
N GLU A 102 -0.17 5.21 -24.47
CA GLU A 102 0.42 6.06 -23.43
C GLU A 102 1.67 5.44 -22.82
N ARG A 103 1.67 4.11 -22.56
CA ARG A 103 2.85 3.37 -22.12
C ARG A 103 3.97 3.38 -23.16
N GLY A 104 3.63 3.13 -24.43
CA GLY A 104 4.60 3.12 -25.52
C GLY A 104 5.18 4.51 -25.83
N ALA A 105 4.52 5.59 -25.42
CA ALA A 105 4.96 6.96 -25.62
C ALA A 105 5.86 7.50 -24.49
N ARG A 106 6.01 6.78 -23.39
CA ARG A 106 6.82 7.18 -22.23
C ARG A 106 7.97 6.20 -22.02
N THR A 107 9.13 6.74 -21.67
CA THR A 107 10.22 5.90 -21.13
C THR A 107 9.96 5.55 -19.66
N ASN A 108 10.59 4.48 -19.17
CA ASN A 108 10.54 4.15 -17.74
C ASN A 108 11.13 5.28 -16.88
N LEU A 109 12.12 6.01 -17.41
CA LEU A 109 12.70 7.19 -16.74
C LEU A 109 11.65 8.30 -16.55
N ASP A 110 10.88 8.60 -17.60
CA ASP A 110 9.80 9.59 -17.52
C ASP A 110 8.72 9.15 -16.52
N ALA A 111 8.39 7.85 -16.47
CA ALA A 111 7.44 7.31 -15.53
C ALA A 111 7.92 7.43 -14.08
N VAL A 112 9.17 7.08 -13.77
CA VAL A 112 9.77 7.26 -12.44
C VAL A 112 9.78 8.73 -12.04
N LEU A 113 10.27 9.63 -12.91
CA LEU A 113 10.31 11.07 -12.61
C LEU A 113 8.91 11.65 -12.37
N SER A 114 7.92 11.27 -13.18
CA SER A 114 6.55 11.75 -13.03
C SER A 114 5.87 11.23 -11.76
N ALA A 115 6.31 10.10 -11.20
CA ALA A 115 5.77 9.51 -9.99
C ALA A 115 6.36 10.12 -8.69
N THR A 116 7.44 10.89 -8.76
CA THR A 116 8.08 11.46 -7.56
C THR A 116 7.16 12.40 -6.77
N ALA A 117 6.42 13.28 -7.46
CA ALA A 117 5.47 14.18 -6.83
C ALA A 117 4.26 13.44 -6.19
N PRO A 118 3.61 12.49 -6.88
CA PRO A 118 2.62 11.59 -6.26
C PRO A 118 3.12 10.85 -5.03
N VAL A 119 4.33 10.28 -5.07
CA VAL A 119 4.94 9.58 -3.92
C VAL A 119 5.10 10.52 -2.72
N ARG A 120 5.56 11.75 -2.95
CA ARG A 120 5.64 12.76 -1.89
C ARG A 120 4.25 13.12 -1.36
N GLN A 121 3.25 13.26 -2.22
CA GLN A 121 1.89 13.60 -1.82
C GLN A 121 1.27 12.54 -0.90
N ILE A 122 1.48 11.24 -1.19
CA ILE A 122 1.04 10.14 -0.33
C ILE A 122 1.59 10.31 1.10
N LEU A 123 2.87 10.67 1.24
CA LEU A 123 3.46 10.95 2.57
C LEU A 123 2.81 12.18 3.22
N ASP A 124 2.57 13.26 2.46
CA ASP A 124 1.94 14.49 2.99
C ASP A 124 0.50 14.26 3.44
N GLU A 125 -0.20 13.25 2.92
CA GLU A 125 -1.53 12.80 3.34
C GLU A 125 -1.50 11.97 4.64
N GLY A 126 -0.32 11.62 5.15
CA GLY A 126 -0.14 10.88 6.41
C GLY A 126 0.20 9.43 6.24
N PHE A 127 0.25 8.89 5.01
CA PHE A 127 0.67 7.52 4.77
C PHE A 127 2.20 7.44 4.85
N THR A 128 2.72 7.00 5.99
CA THR A 128 4.17 6.83 6.21
C THR A 128 4.70 5.53 5.62
N ALA A 129 3.80 4.60 5.31
CA ALA A 129 4.12 3.32 4.68
C ALA A 129 3.04 2.92 3.66
N VAL A 130 3.46 2.20 2.61
CA VAL A 130 2.57 1.69 1.56
C VAL A 130 3.03 0.33 1.05
N ARG A 131 2.06 -0.48 0.57
CA ARG A 131 2.32 -1.68 -0.21
C ARG A 131 1.88 -1.43 -1.66
N SER A 132 2.84 -1.41 -2.59
CA SER A 132 2.57 -1.35 -4.03
C SER A 132 2.33 -2.77 -4.56
N VAL A 133 1.13 -3.02 -5.05
CA VAL A 133 0.70 -4.36 -5.52
C VAL A 133 0.62 -4.43 -7.04
N GLY A 134 1.45 -3.65 -7.70
CA GLY A 134 1.62 -3.70 -9.15
C GLY A 134 2.17 -2.42 -9.74
N ALA A 135 3.31 -2.54 -10.42
CA ALA A 135 3.87 -1.51 -11.28
C ALA A 135 4.61 -2.16 -12.44
N ALA A 136 4.61 -1.51 -13.60
CA ALA A 136 5.34 -2.02 -14.75
C ALA A 136 6.84 -1.75 -14.62
N ASP A 137 7.66 -2.62 -15.20
CA ASP A 137 9.07 -2.39 -15.50
C ASP A 137 9.94 -2.02 -14.26
N GLY A 138 9.53 -2.40 -13.04
CA GLY A 138 10.28 -2.12 -11.82
C GLY A 138 10.28 -0.64 -11.40
N ILE A 139 9.32 0.15 -11.85
CA ILE A 139 9.21 1.57 -11.50
C ILE A 139 9.01 1.75 -10.00
N ASP A 140 8.17 0.91 -9.36
CA ASP A 140 7.95 0.93 -7.92
C ASP A 140 9.22 0.59 -7.12
N LEU A 141 10.03 -0.34 -7.61
CA LEU A 141 11.32 -0.68 -7.00
C LEU A 141 12.33 0.49 -7.11
N ALA A 142 12.38 1.16 -8.26
CA ALA A 142 13.24 2.33 -8.43
C ALA A 142 12.83 3.47 -7.48
N LEU A 143 11.53 3.70 -7.31
CA LEU A 143 10.99 4.68 -6.37
C LEU A 143 11.27 4.27 -4.91
N LYS A 144 11.12 2.98 -4.56
CA LYS A 144 11.51 2.46 -3.25
C LYS A 144 12.97 2.77 -2.94
N HIS A 145 13.88 2.44 -3.84
CA HIS A 145 15.31 2.72 -3.67
C HIS A 145 15.61 4.22 -3.51
N ALA A 146 14.92 5.08 -4.26
CA ALA A 146 15.08 6.53 -4.16
C ALA A 146 14.56 7.08 -2.82
N VAL A 147 13.47 6.52 -2.27
CA VAL A 147 12.96 6.88 -0.94
C VAL A 147 13.88 6.35 0.16
N ASP A 148 14.32 5.08 0.07
CA ASP A 148 15.15 4.44 1.09
C ASP A 148 16.54 5.10 1.19
N SER A 149 17.08 5.59 0.06
CA SER A 149 18.33 6.33 0.02
C SER A 149 18.20 7.83 0.34
N GLY A 150 16.97 8.33 0.57
CA GLY A 150 16.71 9.73 0.86
C GLY A 150 16.82 10.68 -0.33
N VAL A 151 16.93 10.16 -1.57
CA VAL A 151 16.97 10.99 -2.79
C VAL A 151 15.62 11.71 -3.02
N ILE A 152 14.51 11.04 -2.68
CA ILE A 152 13.18 11.64 -2.66
C ILE A 152 12.48 11.37 -1.34
N ALA A 153 11.66 12.33 -0.90
CA ALA A 153 10.78 12.12 0.24
C ALA A 153 9.53 11.34 -0.17
N GLY A 154 9.22 10.29 0.57
CA GLY A 154 8.06 9.42 0.33
C GLY A 154 7.80 8.45 1.46
N PRO A 155 6.72 7.66 1.41
CA PRO A 155 6.44 6.60 2.37
C PRO A 155 7.46 5.47 2.27
N ARG A 156 7.58 4.66 3.32
CA ARG A 156 8.26 3.37 3.28
C ARG A 156 7.49 2.43 2.36
N MET A 157 8.17 1.72 1.47
CA MET A 157 7.51 0.97 0.39
C MET A 157 7.81 -0.52 0.45
N TRP A 158 6.78 -1.35 0.28
CA TRP A 158 6.86 -2.77 -0.07
C TRP A 158 6.30 -2.94 -1.48
N VAL A 159 7.05 -3.57 -2.37
CA VAL A 159 6.76 -3.57 -3.81
C VAL A 159 6.66 -4.98 -4.37
N SER A 160 5.69 -5.20 -5.27
CA SER A 160 5.46 -6.48 -5.92
C SER A 160 6.03 -6.58 -7.33
N LEU A 161 6.48 -5.48 -7.93
CA LEU A 161 6.74 -5.37 -9.36
C LEU A 161 5.46 -5.64 -10.20
N GLU A 162 5.59 -6.27 -11.37
CA GLU A 162 4.45 -6.59 -12.24
C GLU A 162 3.53 -7.64 -11.57
N PRO A 163 2.20 -7.46 -11.59
CA PRO A 163 1.30 -8.49 -11.10
C PRO A 163 1.27 -9.70 -12.06
N LEU A 164 1.29 -10.90 -11.52
CA LEU A 164 1.21 -12.13 -12.32
C LEU A 164 -0.24 -12.42 -12.70
N SER A 165 -0.52 -12.50 -13.99
CA SER A 165 -1.84 -12.76 -14.55
C SER A 165 -1.78 -13.90 -15.57
N PRO A 166 -2.81 -14.75 -15.67
CA PRO A 166 -2.89 -15.69 -16.74
C PRO A 166 -3.13 -14.96 -18.07
N LYS A 167 -2.75 -15.59 -19.18
CA LYS A 167 -3.05 -15.08 -20.52
C LYS A 167 -4.56 -14.88 -20.68
N GLY A 168 -4.97 -13.70 -21.14
CA GLY A 168 -6.39 -13.33 -21.22
C GLY A 168 -6.99 -12.88 -19.88
N GLY A 169 -6.23 -12.82 -18.80
CA GLY A 169 -6.67 -12.41 -17.47
C GLY A 169 -6.66 -10.89 -17.26
N HIS A 170 -7.01 -10.48 -16.02
CA HIS A 170 -7.17 -9.07 -15.66
C HIS A 170 -5.88 -8.23 -15.86
N GLY A 171 -4.72 -8.80 -15.60
CA GLY A 171 -3.43 -8.13 -15.76
C GLY A 171 -2.78 -8.33 -17.13
N ASP A 172 -3.46 -8.98 -18.08
CA ASP A 172 -2.96 -9.11 -19.45
C ASP A 172 -3.36 -7.89 -20.28
N PRO A 173 -2.46 -6.94 -20.50
CA PRO A 173 -2.77 -5.72 -21.24
C PRO A 173 -2.93 -5.95 -22.75
N THR A 174 -2.66 -7.16 -23.25
CA THR A 174 -2.83 -7.51 -24.67
C THR A 174 -4.25 -7.89 -25.04
N ASN A 175 -5.16 -8.05 -24.08
CA ASN A 175 -6.57 -8.46 -24.30
C ASN A 175 -7.33 -7.66 -25.37
N THR A 176 -6.90 -6.43 -25.66
CA THR A 176 -7.54 -5.54 -26.63
C THR A 176 -6.69 -5.28 -27.88
N LEU A 177 -5.53 -5.93 -27.97
CA LEU A 177 -4.60 -5.75 -29.08
C LEU A 177 -4.89 -6.75 -30.21
N ASP A 178 -4.49 -6.39 -31.44
CA ASP A 178 -4.48 -7.32 -32.55
C ASP A 178 -3.47 -8.45 -32.24
N PRO A 179 -3.89 -9.73 -32.22
CA PRO A 179 -3.02 -10.85 -31.93
C PRO A 179 -1.92 -11.07 -32.99
N ASN A 180 -2.03 -10.40 -34.14
CA ASN A 180 -1.04 -10.47 -35.22
C ASN A 180 0.00 -9.34 -35.19
N LEU A 181 0.05 -8.54 -34.09
CA LEU A 181 1.11 -7.55 -33.96
C LEU A 181 2.49 -8.25 -34.01
N PRO A 182 3.41 -7.74 -34.87
CA PRO A 182 4.69 -8.39 -35.14
C PRO A 182 5.72 -8.25 -34.01
N PHE A 183 5.36 -7.59 -32.91
CA PHE A 183 6.21 -7.35 -31.75
C PHE A 183 5.36 -7.33 -30.47
N ASP A 184 5.96 -7.65 -29.34
CA ASP A 184 5.38 -7.40 -28.02
C ASP A 184 5.62 -5.92 -27.64
N PRO A 185 4.59 -5.05 -27.76
CA PRO A 185 4.76 -3.63 -27.49
C PRO A 185 4.93 -3.33 -25.98
N LEU A 186 4.77 -4.34 -25.10
CA LEU A 186 4.61 -4.14 -23.68
C LEU A 186 5.65 -4.89 -22.85
N ARG A 187 6.54 -5.67 -23.48
CA ARG A 187 7.58 -6.46 -22.80
C ARG A 187 7.03 -7.28 -21.63
N LEU A 188 5.96 -8.04 -21.88
CA LEU A 188 5.17 -8.74 -20.84
C LEU A 188 5.74 -10.08 -20.38
N GLU A 189 6.93 -10.41 -20.78
CA GLU A 189 7.59 -11.72 -20.56
C GLU A 189 7.63 -12.14 -19.08
N HIS A 190 7.42 -11.19 -18.14
CA HIS A 190 7.52 -11.43 -16.70
C HIS A 190 6.19 -11.40 -15.94
N SER A 191 5.07 -11.04 -16.57
CA SER A 191 3.79 -10.81 -15.88
C SER A 191 2.63 -11.69 -16.40
N VAL A 192 2.65 -12.09 -17.66
CA VAL A 192 1.65 -12.99 -18.23
C VAL A 192 2.20 -14.41 -18.20
N VAL A 193 1.57 -15.27 -17.42
CA VAL A 193 2.05 -16.63 -17.11
C VAL A 193 1.00 -17.69 -17.45
N THR A 194 1.43 -18.87 -17.84
CA THR A 194 0.55 -20.00 -18.14
C THR A 194 1.13 -21.28 -17.54
N GLY A 195 0.38 -21.88 -16.64
CA GLY A 195 0.76 -23.10 -15.94
C GLY A 195 1.72 -22.89 -14.76
N PRO A 196 1.77 -23.85 -13.83
CA PRO A 196 2.47 -23.70 -12.56
C PRO A 196 3.98 -23.48 -12.70
N TYR A 197 4.62 -24.01 -13.74
CA TYR A 197 6.08 -23.85 -13.92
C TYR A 197 6.47 -22.43 -14.32
N GLU A 198 5.68 -21.77 -15.18
CA GLU A 198 5.92 -20.36 -15.53
C GLU A 198 5.65 -19.46 -14.33
N VAL A 199 4.59 -19.73 -13.56
CA VAL A 199 4.30 -19.02 -12.31
C VAL A 199 5.48 -19.12 -11.33
N MET A 200 6.00 -20.33 -11.09
CA MET A 200 7.18 -20.53 -10.23
C MET A 200 8.42 -19.78 -10.72
N ALA A 201 8.65 -19.77 -12.05
CA ALA A 201 9.77 -19.05 -12.65
C ALA A 201 9.61 -17.55 -12.47
N ALA A 202 8.42 -16.99 -12.70
CA ALA A 202 8.11 -15.59 -12.52
C ALA A 202 8.25 -15.13 -11.05
N VAL A 203 7.77 -15.92 -10.08
CA VAL A 203 7.95 -15.63 -8.64
C VAL A 203 9.44 -15.56 -8.28
N ARG A 204 10.25 -16.48 -8.77
CA ARG A 204 11.71 -16.46 -8.52
C ARG A 204 12.40 -15.28 -9.20
N ASP A 205 11.96 -14.88 -10.39
CA ASP A 205 12.47 -13.68 -11.08
C ASP A 205 12.13 -12.42 -10.29
N HIS A 206 10.90 -12.28 -9.82
CA HIS A 206 10.48 -11.15 -8.98
C HIS A 206 11.31 -11.07 -7.70
N HIS A 207 11.51 -12.19 -6.99
CA HIS A 207 12.38 -12.26 -5.83
C HIS A 207 13.82 -11.86 -6.17
N LYS A 208 14.40 -12.38 -7.26
CA LYS A 208 15.74 -12.04 -7.74
C LYS A 208 15.88 -10.55 -8.05
N ARG A 209 14.83 -9.91 -8.57
CA ARG A 209 14.81 -8.48 -8.89
C ARG A 209 14.63 -7.59 -7.66
N GLY A 210 14.22 -8.14 -6.51
CA GLY A 210 14.06 -7.41 -5.24
C GLY A 210 12.62 -7.09 -4.86
N ALA A 211 11.64 -7.85 -5.38
CA ALA A 211 10.25 -7.75 -4.90
C ALA A 211 10.15 -8.16 -3.43
N ASP A 212 9.34 -7.44 -2.66
CA ASP A 212 9.06 -7.74 -1.25
C ASP A 212 7.87 -8.72 -1.08
N LEU A 213 7.01 -8.81 -2.08
CA LEU A 213 5.82 -9.67 -2.13
C LEU A 213 5.48 -10.02 -3.57
N ILE A 214 4.52 -10.94 -3.72
CA ILE A 214 3.96 -11.30 -5.02
C ILE A 214 2.50 -10.85 -5.10
N LYS A 215 2.09 -10.31 -6.26
CA LYS A 215 0.69 -10.06 -6.62
C LYS A 215 0.27 -11.02 -7.72
N ILE A 216 -0.82 -11.74 -7.49
CA ILE A 216 -1.46 -12.62 -8.51
C ILE A 216 -2.87 -12.11 -8.84
N MET A 217 -3.38 -12.49 -10.01
CA MET A 217 -4.70 -12.10 -10.48
C MET A 217 -5.54 -13.34 -10.83
N PRO A 218 -6.05 -14.06 -9.81
CA PRO A 218 -6.80 -15.30 -10.01
C PRO A 218 -8.15 -15.14 -10.70
N SER A 219 -8.78 -13.95 -10.62
CA SER A 219 -10.06 -13.68 -11.28
C SER A 219 -9.95 -12.65 -12.40
N GLY A 220 -10.99 -12.54 -13.21
CA GLY A 220 -11.20 -11.36 -14.04
C GLY A 220 -11.46 -10.11 -13.19
N GLY A 221 -11.44 -8.94 -13.83
CA GLY A 221 -11.58 -7.65 -13.16
C GLY A 221 -12.71 -6.77 -13.71
N VAL A 222 -13.03 -5.75 -12.91
CA VAL A 222 -14.05 -4.75 -13.28
C VAL A 222 -13.51 -3.77 -14.33
N MET A 223 -12.21 -3.40 -14.22
CA MET A 223 -11.62 -2.35 -15.07
C MET A 223 -10.96 -2.87 -16.36
N SER A 224 -10.71 -4.16 -16.46
CA SER A 224 -10.18 -4.80 -17.68
C SER A 224 -11.27 -5.03 -18.72
N THR A 225 -10.85 -5.20 -19.98
CA THR A 225 -11.75 -5.54 -21.09
C THR A 225 -11.48 -6.98 -21.54
N GLY A 226 -12.55 -7.73 -21.83
CA GLY A 226 -12.47 -9.08 -22.40
C GLY A 226 -12.40 -10.21 -21.37
N ASP A 227 -12.40 -9.91 -20.09
CA ASP A 227 -12.49 -10.88 -19.00
C ASP A 227 -13.78 -10.70 -18.18
N ASN A 228 -14.07 -11.66 -17.30
CA ASN A 228 -15.26 -11.65 -16.46
C ASN A 228 -14.86 -11.74 -14.98
N PRO A 229 -15.23 -10.75 -14.13
CA PRO A 229 -14.88 -10.71 -12.72
C PRO A 229 -15.38 -11.92 -11.91
N HIS A 230 -16.43 -12.60 -12.34
CA HIS A 230 -16.96 -13.79 -11.65
C HIS A 230 -16.11 -15.04 -11.86
N LEU A 231 -15.32 -15.12 -12.95
CA LEU A 231 -14.59 -16.33 -13.31
C LEU A 231 -13.25 -16.42 -12.59
N GLN A 232 -12.91 -17.63 -12.16
CA GLN A 232 -11.55 -18.00 -11.79
C GLN A 232 -10.75 -18.22 -13.08
N LEU A 233 -9.69 -17.46 -13.30
CA LEU A 233 -8.86 -17.48 -14.50
C LEU A 233 -7.51 -18.17 -14.29
N MET A 234 -6.92 -18.07 -13.09
CA MET A 234 -5.82 -18.97 -12.67
C MET A 234 -6.42 -20.23 -12.07
N ASN A 235 -5.97 -21.40 -12.51
CA ASN A 235 -6.38 -22.65 -11.90
C ASN A 235 -5.72 -22.84 -10.51
N ASP A 236 -6.20 -23.84 -9.74
CA ASP A 236 -5.71 -24.06 -8.38
C ASP A 236 -4.21 -24.42 -8.34
N GLU A 237 -3.68 -25.08 -9.37
CA GLU A 237 -2.26 -25.42 -9.46
C GLU A 237 -1.38 -24.18 -9.67
N GLU A 238 -1.84 -23.22 -10.49
CA GLU A 238 -1.16 -21.95 -10.71
C GLU A 238 -1.17 -21.06 -9.45
N ILE A 239 -2.33 -20.95 -8.78
CA ILE A 239 -2.47 -20.22 -7.51
C ILE A 239 -1.55 -20.85 -6.45
N LYS A 240 -1.59 -22.18 -6.32
CA LYS A 240 -0.74 -22.90 -5.37
C LYS A 240 0.74 -22.72 -5.66
N ALA A 241 1.14 -22.79 -6.93
CA ALA A 241 2.54 -22.59 -7.34
C ALA A 241 3.07 -21.20 -6.96
N ALA A 242 2.22 -20.15 -7.11
CA ALA A 242 2.57 -18.81 -6.69
C ALA A 242 2.77 -18.73 -5.17
N ILE A 243 1.80 -19.22 -4.40
CA ILE A 243 1.80 -19.15 -2.93
C ILE A 243 2.97 -19.95 -2.35
N ASP A 244 3.10 -21.23 -2.71
CA ASP A 244 4.14 -22.09 -2.16
C ASP A 244 5.54 -21.57 -2.49
N THR A 245 5.76 -21.07 -3.73
CA THR A 245 7.07 -20.56 -4.13
C THR A 245 7.39 -19.25 -3.42
N ALA A 246 6.43 -18.34 -3.30
CA ALA A 246 6.63 -17.07 -2.60
C ALA A 246 6.89 -17.29 -1.10
N HIS A 247 6.08 -18.13 -0.44
CA HIS A 247 6.26 -18.44 0.99
C HIS A 247 7.60 -19.13 1.27
N ALA A 248 8.05 -20.03 0.38
CA ALA A 248 9.38 -20.65 0.51
C ALA A 248 10.53 -19.65 0.39
N LEU A 249 10.29 -18.50 -0.24
CA LEU A 249 11.23 -17.38 -0.37
C LEU A 249 11.02 -16.27 0.69
N GLY A 250 10.11 -16.49 1.65
CA GLY A 250 9.79 -15.53 2.72
C GLY A 250 8.91 -14.36 2.28
N MET A 251 8.32 -14.41 1.09
CA MET A 251 7.43 -13.38 0.55
C MET A 251 5.96 -13.71 0.80
N LYS A 252 5.15 -12.69 1.05
CA LYS A 252 3.68 -12.80 1.11
C LYS A 252 3.06 -12.70 -0.29
N VAL A 253 1.81 -13.17 -0.42
CA VAL A 253 1.08 -13.14 -1.69
C VAL A 253 -0.25 -12.42 -1.53
N ALA A 254 -0.51 -11.45 -2.41
CA ALA A 254 -1.76 -10.72 -2.53
C ALA A 254 -2.52 -11.16 -3.79
N ALA A 255 -3.82 -11.44 -3.69
CA ALA A 255 -4.64 -11.87 -4.81
C ALA A 255 -5.72 -10.84 -5.19
N HIS A 256 -5.67 -10.31 -6.43
CA HIS A 256 -6.84 -9.68 -7.03
C HIS A 256 -7.92 -10.75 -7.24
N ALA A 257 -8.96 -10.76 -6.44
CA ALA A 257 -10.04 -11.72 -6.58
C ALA A 257 -11.40 -11.05 -6.34
N GLN A 258 -12.20 -10.99 -7.41
CA GLN A 258 -13.56 -10.48 -7.38
C GLN A 258 -14.57 -11.63 -7.18
N GLY A 259 -14.50 -12.65 -8.03
CA GLY A 259 -15.42 -13.77 -8.08
C GLY A 259 -15.21 -14.76 -6.93
N LYS A 260 -16.33 -15.26 -6.38
CA LYS A 260 -16.33 -16.19 -5.24
C LYS A 260 -15.42 -17.42 -5.45
N GLN A 261 -15.39 -18.01 -6.64
CA GLN A 261 -14.57 -19.20 -6.90
C GLN A 261 -13.08 -18.89 -6.71
N ALA A 262 -12.58 -17.78 -7.27
CA ALA A 262 -11.19 -17.37 -7.14
C ALA A 262 -10.84 -16.96 -5.70
N ILE A 263 -11.77 -16.31 -4.98
CA ILE A 263 -11.61 -15.97 -3.57
C ILE A 263 -11.45 -17.25 -2.74
N ASP A 264 -12.41 -18.17 -2.84
CA ASP A 264 -12.43 -19.39 -2.04
C ASP A 264 -11.24 -20.32 -2.37
N ALA A 265 -10.85 -20.42 -3.65
CA ALA A 265 -9.66 -21.18 -4.06
C ALA A 265 -8.38 -20.58 -3.47
N SER A 266 -8.18 -19.27 -3.61
CA SER A 266 -7.02 -18.58 -3.04
C SER A 266 -6.93 -18.74 -1.52
N LEU A 267 -8.05 -18.58 -0.81
CA LEU A 267 -8.11 -18.76 0.65
C LEU A 267 -7.75 -20.21 1.06
N ARG A 268 -8.34 -21.22 0.42
CA ARG A 268 -8.02 -22.63 0.71
C ARG A 268 -6.56 -22.98 0.46
N LEU A 269 -5.92 -22.32 -0.50
CA LEU A 269 -4.54 -22.55 -0.88
C LEU A 269 -3.53 -21.72 -0.05
N GLY A 270 -4.01 -20.87 0.87
CA GLY A 270 -3.16 -20.22 1.86
C GLY A 270 -2.69 -18.81 1.49
N ILE A 271 -3.49 -18.07 0.71
CA ILE A 271 -3.21 -16.67 0.37
C ILE A 271 -3.13 -15.77 1.62
N ASP A 272 -2.29 -14.74 1.62
CA ASP A 272 -2.16 -13.79 2.74
C ASP A 272 -3.21 -12.68 2.69
N SER A 273 -3.58 -12.19 1.51
CA SER A 273 -4.67 -11.22 1.36
C SER A 273 -5.46 -11.39 0.07
N ILE A 274 -6.75 -11.11 0.19
CA ILE A 274 -7.68 -10.94 -0.94
C ILE A 274 -7.92 -9.45 -1.10
N GLU A 275 -7.61 -8.96 -2.28
CA GLU A 275 -7.87 -7.59 -2.72
C GLU A 275 -9.25 -7.55 -3.37
N HIS A 276 -10.02 -6.51 -3.07
CA HIS A 276 -11.40 -6.29 -3.51
C HIS A 276 -12.44 -7.22 -2.88
N GLY A 277 -12.40 -8.52 -3.09
CA GLY A 277 -13.29 -9.50 -2.48
C GLY A 277 -14.78 -9.36 -2.79
N THR A 278 -15.14 -8.68 -3.89
CA THR A 278 -16.50 -8.15 -4.14
C THR A 278 -17.64 -9.16 -3.99
N TYR A 279 -17.44 -10.40 -4.45
CA TYR A 279 -18.48 -11.44 -4.40
C TYR A 279 -18.22 -12.49 -3.32
N ALA A 280 -17.47 -12.13 -2.26
CA ALA A 280 -17.32 -12.99 -1.08
C ALA A 280 -18.65 -13.12 -0.32
N ASP A 281 -18.92 -14.30 0.22
CA ASP A 281 -20.11 -14.61 1.01
C ASP A 281 -19.73 -15.25 2.37
N GLU A 282 -20.74 -15.71 3.11
CA GLU A 282 -20.54 -16.34 4.43
C GLU A 282 -19.55 -17.52 4.39
N GLY A 283 -19.57 -18.32 3.30
CA GLY A 283 -18.60 -19.41 3.10
C GLY A 283 -17.19 -18.90 2.95
N SER A 284 -17.01 -17.83 2.16
CA SER A 284 -15.72 -17.15 2.02
C SER A 284 -15.24 -16.53 3.33
N PHE A 285 -16.14 -15.93 4.14
CA PHE A 285 -15.77 -15.36 5.45
C PHE A 285 -15.31 -16.43 6.44
N ALA A 286 -15.90 -17.63 6.39
CA ALA A 286 -15.41 -18.76 7.16
C ALA A 286 -13.98 -19.16 6.78
N LEU A 287 -13.66 -19.19 5.47
CA LEU A 287 -12.32 -19.48 4.95
C LEU A 287 -11.31 -18.37 5.34
N PHE A 288 -11.68 -17.09 5.25
CA PHE A 288 -10.82 -15.99 5.73
C PHE A 288 -10.38 -16.22 7.17
N LYS A 289 -11.35 -16.54 8.06
CA LYS A 289 -11.05 -16.77 9.48
C LYS A 289 -10.23 -18.03 9.71
N GLN A 290 -10.54 -19.11 8.99
CA GLN A 290 -9.80 -20.38 9.09
C GLN A 290 -8.33 -20.23 8.73
N HIS A 291 -8.04 -19.46 7.68
CA HIS A 291 -6.69 -19.28 7.15
C HIS A 291 -6.00 -18.02 7.66
N GLY A 292 -6.71 -17.15 8.38
CA GLY A 292 -6.17 -15.93 8.95
C GLY A 292 -5.82 -14.84 7.92
N ALA A 293 -6.31 -14.98 6.68
CA ALA A 293 -6.07 -14.05 5.60
C ALA A 293 -6.76 -12.69 5.84
N TYR A 294 -6.22 -11.64 5.22
CA TYR A 294 -6.78 -10.30 5.25
C TYR A 294 -7.68 -10.03 4.04
N LEU A 295 -8.77 -9.30 4.27
CA LEU A 295 -9.54 -8.62 3.23
C LEU A 295 -9.03 -7.17 3.10
N VAL A 296 -8.74 -6.74 1.87
CA VAL A 296 -8.40 -5.36 1.53
C VAL A 296 -9.48 -4.83 0.59
N PRO A 297 -10.50 -4.11 1.08
CA PRO A 297 -11.75 -3.92 0.34
C PRO A 297 -11.63 -2.97 -0.85
N THR A 298 -10.84 -1.90 -0.77
CA THR A 298 -10.67 -0.91 -1.85
C THR A 298 -12.01 -0.35 -2.40
N ILE A 299 -12.83 0.20 -1.52
CA ILE A 299 -14.18 0.67 -1.88
C ILE A 299 -14.10 1.88 -2.81
N ILE A 300 -13.17 2.79 -2.53
CA ILE A 300 -13.02 4.06 -3.24
C ILE A 300 -12.74 3.89 -4.73
N VAL A 301 -11.98 2.87 -5.15
CA VAL A 301 -11.71 2.64 -6.58
C VAL A 301 -12.99 2.27 -7.34
N ALA A 302 -13.88 1.49 -6.73
CA ALA A 302 -15.17 1.15 -7.33
C ALA A 302 -16.06 2.39 -7.48
N MET A 303 -16.10 3.27 -6.46
CA MET A 303 -16.84 4.53 -6.53
C MET A 303 -16.27 5.47 -7.58
N ASN A 304 -14.97 5.69 -7.63
CA ASN A 304 -14.33 6.51 -8.65
C ASN A 304 -14.58 5.96 -10.06
N THR A 305 -14.59 4.64 -10.23
CA THR A 305 -14.90 4.00 -11.51
C THR A 305 -16.37 4.20 -11.89
N MET A 306 -17.27 4.16 -10.90
CA MET A 306 -18.70 4.45 -11.13
C MET A 306 -18.94 5.89 -11.54
N ASP A 307 -18.28 6.86 -10.89
CA ASP A 307 -18.35 8.29 -11.26
C ASP A 307 -17.87 8.52 -12.70
N ARG A 308 -16.76 7.87 -13.07
CA ARG A 308 -16.24 7.91 -14.45
C ARG A 308 -17.17 7.25 -15.46
N ALA A 309 -17.82 6.16 -15.09
CA ALA A 309 -18.81 5.50 -15.93
C ALA A 309 -20.04 6.40 -16.13
N ALA A 310 -20.49 7.11 -15.10
CA ALA A 310 -21.56 8.08 -15.20
C ALA A 310 -21.18 9.28 -16.07
N ALA A 311 -19.93 9.71 -16.07
CA ALA A 311 -19.39 10.76 -16.93
C ALA A 311 -19.11 10.29 -18.37
N GLY A 312 -19.29 8.99 -18.70
CA GLY A 312 -18.99 8.44 -20.02
C GLY A 312 -17.49 8.27 -20.32
N GLU A 313 -16.65 8.25 -19.28
CA GLU A 313 -15.20 8.17 -19.39
C GLU A 313 -14.65 6.73 -19.35
N THR A 314 -15.53 5.72 -19.32
CA THR A 314 -15.19 4.30 -19.33
C THR A 314 -15.79 3.59 -20.54
N SER A 315 -15.27 2.38 -20.84
CA SER A 315 -15.92 1.51 -21.84
C SER A 315 -17.32 1.08 -21.36
N ALA A 316 -18.21 0.70 -22.30
CA ALA A 316 -19.53 0.17 -21.96
C ALA A 316 -19.43 -1.12 -21.10
N ASP A 317 -18.43 -1.95 -21.36
CA ASP A 317 -18.13 -3.16 -20.60
C ASP A 317 -17.75 -2.82 -19.14
N THR A 318 -16.76 -1.94 -18.94
CA THR A 318 -16.38 -1.47 -17.60
C THR A 318 -17.55 -0.82 -16.86
N ALA A 319 -18.35 0.00 -17.56
CA ALA A 319 -19.53 0.64 -16.97
C ALA A 319 -20.59 -0.38 -16.51
N ALA A 320 -20.79 -1.47 -17.24
CA ALA A 320 -21.70 -2.53 -16.86
C ALA A 320 -21.17 -3.30 -15.62
N LYS A 321 -19.90 -3.71 -15.65
CA LYS A 321 -19.24 -4.44 -14.56
C LYS A 321 -19.23 -3.65 -13.25
N VAL A 322 -18.89 -2.35 -13.28
CA VAL A 322 -18.86 -1.53 -12.06
C VAL A 322 -20.24 -1.30 -11.47
N ARG A 323 -21.28 -1.10 -12.32
CA ARG A 323 -22.66 -0.95 -11.82
C ARG A 323 -23.16 -2.21 -11.12
N GLU A 324 -22.73 -3.38 -11.57
CA GLU A 324 -23.03 -4.63 -10.90
C GLU A 324 -22.24 -4.74 -9.59
N ALA A 325 -20.90 -4.61 -9.66
CA ALA A 325 -20.00 -4.81 -8.54
C ALA A 325 -20.33 -3.92 -7.33
N ILE A 326 -20.67 -2.65 -7.54
CA ILE A 326 -20.95 -1.70 -6.45
C ILE A 326 -22.16 -2.11 -5.61
N GLN A 327 -23.14 -2.83 -6.17
CA GLN A 327 -24.32 -3.30 -5.45
C GLN A 327 -24.01 -4.37 -4.39
N PHE A 328 -22.88 -5.06 -4.54
CA PHE A 328 -22.41 -6.09 -3.62
C PHE A 328 -21.38 -5.54 -2.64
N LYS A 329 -20.58 -4.57 -3.05
CA LYS A 329 -19.38 -4.09 -2.34
C LYS A 329 -19.66 -3.65 -0.91
N ASP A 330 -20.54 -2.66 -0.72
CA ASP A 330 -20.89 -2.11 0.62
C ASP A 330 -21.45 -3.22 1.53
N LYS A 331 -22.32 -4.08 0.99
CA LYS A 331 -22.93 -5.19 1.75
C LYS A 331 -21.88 -6.24 2.15
N MET A 332 -20.94 -6.54 1.25
CA MET A 332 -19.87 -7.50 1.48
C MET A 332 -18.95 -7.03 2.59
N VAL A 333 -18.51 -5.77 2.57
CA VAL A 333 -17.62 -5.21 3.61
C VAL A 333 -18.29 -5.25 4.98
N ALA A 334 -19.55 -4.79 5.08
CA ALA A 334 -20.33 -4.83 6.31
C ALA A 334 -20.50 -6.26 6.85
N ALA A 335 -20.78 -7.23 5.96
CA ALA A 335 -20.95 -8.63 6.34
C ALA A 335 -19.63 -9.27 6.78
N ALA A 336 -18.53 -9.00 6.05
CA ALA A 336 -17.20 -9.50 6.40
C ALA A 336 -16.74 -8.97 7.77
N TYR A 337 -16.89 -7.67 8.01
CA TYR A 337 -16.59 -7.05 9.32
C TYR A 337 -17.39 -7.68 10.45
N LYS A 338 -18.72 -7.80 10.27
CA LYS A 338 -19.60 -8.46 11.26
C LYS A 338 -19.23 -9.92 11.50
N ALA A 339 -18.76 -10.63 10.49
CA ALA A 339 -18.29 -12.02 10.59
C ALA A 339 -16.92 -12.15 11.29
N GLY A 340 -16.22 -11.04 11.56
CA GLY A 340 -14.90 -11.02 12.19
C GLY A 340 -13.75 -11.35 11.23
N VAL A 341 -13.92 -11.08 9.94
CA VAL A 341 -12.82 -11.14 8.96
C VAL A 341 -11.81 -10.04 9.28
N LYS A 342 -10.51 -10.36 9.22
CA LYS A 342 -9.46 -9.35 9.36
C LYS A 342 -9.50 -8.40 8.16
N ILE A 343 -9.60 -7.09 8.43
CA ILE A 343 -9.59 -6.06 7.39
C ILE A 343 -8.32 -5.21 7.52
N ALA A 344 -7.67 -4.94 6.39
CA ALA A 344 -6.59 -3.98 6.29
C ALA A 344 -6.97 -2.88 5.29
N PHE A 345 -6.53 -1.65 5.57
CA PHE A 345 -6.81 -0.47 4.76
C PHE A 345 -6.03 -0.49 3.44
N GLY A 346 -6.73 -0.36 2.33
CA GLY A 346 -6.12 -0.24 1.00
C GLY A 346 -7.09 0.37 0.02
N THR A 347 -6.60 1.15 -0.93
CA THR A 347 -7.43 2.07 -1.72
C THR A 347 -7.48 1.76 -3.21
N ASP A 348 -6.40 1.22 -3.79
CA ASP A 348 -6.26 0.99 -5.24
C ASP A 348 -6.39 2.27 -6.10
N VAL A 349 -6.10 3.42 -5.50
CA VAL A 349 -6.12 4.72 -6.21
C VAL A 349 -4.85 5.51 -5.96
N GLY A 350 -4.61 6.54 -6.78
CA GLY A 350 -3.54 7.51 -6.56
C GLY A 350 -3.81 8.44 -5.37
N PRO A 351 -2.86 9.34 -5.05
CA PRO A 351 -3.02 10.31 -3.96
C PRO A 351 -4.23 11.24 -4.19
N GLY A 352 -4.73 11.85 -3.12
CA GLY A 352 -5.86 12.78 -3.09
C GLY A 352 -7.18 12.09 -2.77
N PRO A 353 -7.81 11.32 -3.69
CA PRO A 353 -9.09 10.68 -3.40
C PRO A 353 -9.02 9.49 -2.44
N ASP A 354 -7.85 8.91 -2.22
CA ASP A 354 -7.64 7.73 -1.39
C ASP A 354 -8.03 7.91 0.08
N VAL A 355 -7.85 9.08 0.63
CA VAL A 355 -8.23 9.39 2.02
C VAL A 355 -9.72 9.17 2.31
N ARG A 356 -10.60 9.22 1.30
CA ARG A 356 -12.04 8.97 1.46
C ARG A 356 -12.38 7.51 1.82
N GLU A 357 -11.46 6.57 1.67
CA GLU A 357 -11.66 5.18 2.09
C GLU A 357 -11.97 5.06 3.58
N PHE A 358 -11.44 5.97 4.43
CA PHE A 358 -11.74 6.01 5.87
C PHE A 358 -13.25 6.19 6.13
N GLY A 359 -13.85 7.20 5.50
CA GLY A 359 -15.28 7.45 5.62
C GLY A 359 -16.14 6.31 5.05
N LEU A 360 -15.70 5.66 3.98
CA LEU A 360 -16.41 4.55 3.34
C LEU A 360 -16.40 3.30 4.23
N LEU A 361 -15.28 2.90 4.80
CA LEU A 361 -15.20 1.78 5.74
C LEU A 361 -16.09 2.02 6.97
N HIS A 362 -16.14 3.24 7.48
CA HIS A 362 -17.03 3.61 8.58
C HIS A 362 -18.50 3.55 8.18
N LYS A 363 -18.85 4.07 7.02
CA LYS A 363 -20.21 3.99 6.44
C LYS A 363 -20.68 2.53 6.32
N ASP A 364 -19.79 1.62 5.99
CA ASP A 364 -20.07 0.19 5.86
C ASP A 364 -20.05 -0.55 7.22
N GLY A 365 -20.04 0.19 8.33
CA GLY A 365 -20.31 -0.30 9.68
C GLY A 365 -19.09 -0.56 10.54
N MET A 366 -17.86 -0.33 10.09
CA MET A 366 -16.68 -0.39 10.94
C MET A 366 -16.70 0.73 11.97
N THR A 367 -16.33 0.44 13.23
CA THR A 367 -16.14 1.52 14.21
C THR A 367 -14.96 2.41 13.81
N PRO A 368 -14.95 3.71 14.17
CA PRO A 368 -13.80 4.57 13.89
C PRO A 368 -12.47 3.99 14.40
N MET A 369 -12.46 3.36 15.58
CA MET A 369 -11.27 2.70 16.11
C MET A 369 -10.81 1.55 15.20
N ASP A 370 -11.72 0.71 14.71
CA ASP A 370 -11.36 -0.41 13.84
C ASP A 370 -10.88 0.05 12.47
N VAL A 371 -11.41 1.17 11.96
CA VAL A 371 -10.88 1.80 10.74
C VAL A 371 -9.45 2.29 10.95
N ILE A 372 -9.15 2.93 12.09
CA ILE A 372 -7.78 3.35 12.46
C ILE A 372 -6.87 2.12 12.57
N VAL A 373 -7.33 1.06 13.24
CA VAL A 373 -6.57 -0.18 13.38
C VAL A 373 -6.32 -0.84 12.02
N ALA A 374 -7.30 -0.80 11.10
CA ALA A 374 -7.14 -1.31 9.74
C ALA A 374 -6.03 -0.58 8.97
N ALA A 375 -5.91 0.75 9.15
CA ALA A 375 -4.91 1.60 8.50
C ALA A 375 -3.58 1.72 9.27
N THR A 376 -3.40 0.98 10.34
CA THR A 376 -2.20 1.01 11.18
C THR A 376 -1.71 -0.40 11.50
N ARG A 377 -2.10 -0.96 12.65
CA ARG A 377 -1.63 -2.26 13.13
C ARG A 377 -1.98 -3.43 12.18
N SER A 378 -3.23 -3.49 11.69
CA SER A 378 -3.64 -4.58 10.79
C SER A 378 -2.88 -4.54 9.46
N ALA A 379 -2.69 -3.33 8.91
CA ALA A 379 -1.88 -3.13 7.71
C ALA A 379 -0.41 -3.54 7.94
N ALA A 380 0.18 -3.15 9.08
CA ALA A 380 1.55 -3.55 9.46
C ALA A 380 1.68 -5.08 9.65
N ASP A 381 0.67 -5.74 10.25
CA ASP A 381 0.63 -7.20 10.41
C ASP A 381 0.54 -7.91 9.05
N LEU A 382 -0.33 -7.43 8.14
CA LEU A 382 -0.42 -7.96 6.79
C LEU A 382 0.91 -7.88 6.04
N ILE A 383 1.62 -6.76 6.14
CA ILE A 383 2.94 -6.60 5.50
C ILE A 383 4.01 -7.46 6.20
N GLY A 384 3.80 -7.85 7.47
CA GLY A 384 4.75 -8.63 8.27
C GLY A 384 5.77 -7.78 9.04
N VAL A 385 5.42 -6.53 9.36
CA VAL A 385 6.31 -5.56 10.02
C VAL A 385 5.68 -4.92 11.26
N SER A 386 4.73 -5.61 11.89
CA SER A 386 4.02 -5.15 13.09
C SER A 386 4.95 -4.92 14.29
N ASP A 387 6.19 -5.42 14.22
CA ASP A 387 7.24 -5.14 15.20
C ASP A 387 8.02 -3.86 14.95
N GLU A 388 7.81 -3.20 13.82
CA GLU A 388 8.52 -2.00 13.38
C GLU A 388 7.63 -0.77 13.35
N ILE A 389 6.40 -0.88 12.83
CA ILE A 389 5.44 0.21 12.58
C ILE A 389 4.02 -0.17 12.98
N GLY A 390 3.07 0.75 12.77
CA GLY A 390 1.62 0.51 12.98
C GLY A 390 1.15 0.77 14.41
N THR A 391 2.06 1.06 15.37
CA THR A 391 1.70 1.45 16.74
C THR A 391 2.69 2.48 17.28
N VAL A 392 2.21 3.41 18.13
CA VAL A 392 3.06 4.35 18.89
C VAL A 392 3.51 3.66 20.18
N ARG A 393 4.65 2.98 20.11
CA ARG A 393 5.19 2.18 21.21
C ARG A 393 6.72 2.24 21.20
N GLU A 394 7.32 2.10 22.38
CA GLU A 394 8.77 1.98 22.53
C GLU A 394 9.37 0.89 21.63
N GLY A 395 10.49 1.21 20.98
CA GLY A 395 11.21 0.37 20.02
C GLY A 395 10.75 0.51 18.58
N ARG A 396 9.55 1.07 18.30
CA ARG A 396 9.00 1.27 16.95
C ARG A 396 9.65 2.46 16.25
N TYR A 397 9.57 2.50 14.93
CA TYR A 397 9.90 3.71 14.18
C TYR A 397 9.04 4.88 14.65
N ALA A 398 9.62 6.06 14.69
CA ALA A 398 8.88 7.30 14.92
C ALA A 398 8.14 7.73 13.65
N ASP A 399 7.16 6.90 13.25
CA ASP A 399 6.21 7.14 12.19
C ASP A 399 4.90 7.58 12.85
N ILE A 400 4.63 8.90 12.82
CA ILE A 400 3.60 9.53 13.63
C ILE A 400 2.84 10.56 12.79
N VAL A 401 1.53 10.57 12.93
CA VAL A 401 0.65 11.60 12.33
C VAL A 401 -0.21 12.25 13.40
N ALA A 402 -0.76 13.43 13.08
CA ALA A 402 -1.75 14.06 13.95
C ALA A 402 -2.83 14.79 13.15
N THR A 403 -4.05 14.79 13.70
CA THR A 403 -5.21 15.54 13.25
C THR A 403 -5.57 16.66 14.25
N SER A 404 -6.27 17.68 13.77
CA SER A 404 -6.74 18.77 14.64
C SER A 404 -7.88 18.33 15.56
N GLY A 405 -8.79 17.53 15.03
CA GLY A 405 -9.94 16.96 15.75
C GLY A 405 -9.69 15.53 16.22
N ASP A 406 -10.77 14.91 16.68
CA ASP A 406 -10.77 13.52 17.19
C ASP A 406 -11.36 12.58 16.15
N PRO A 407 -10.55 11.74 15.48
CA PRO A 407 -11.03 10.79 14.47
C PRO A 407 -11.94 9.69 15.02
N LEU A 408 -12.06 9.53 16.34
CA LEU A 408 -13.05 8.64 16.94
C LEU A 408 -14.46 9.24 16.95
N ASN A 409 -14.56 10.57 16.93
CA ASN A 409 -15.83 11.28 16.82
C ASN A 409 -16.20 11.55 15.34
N ASP A 410 -15.20 11.83 14.51
CA ASP A 410 -15.35 12.06 13.07
C ASP A 410 -14.15 11.45 12.35
N ILE A 411 -14.32 10.28 11.74
CA ILE A 411 -13.26 9.57 11.06
C ILE A 411 -12.67 10.35 9.88
N THR A 412 -13.41 11.32 9.31
CA THR A 412 -12.96 12.16 8.19
C THR A 412 -11.86 13.15 8.60
N GLU A 413 -11.58 13.32 9.90
CA GLU A 413 -10.39 14.04 10.38
C GLU A 413 -9.09 13.45 9.80
N LEU A 414 -9.07 12.13 9.50
CA LEU A 414 -7.93 11.47 8.84
C LEU A 414 -7.75 11.88 7.37
N GLU A 415 -8.74 12.52 6.76
CA GLU A 415 -8.62 13.13 5.42
C GLU A 415 -7.84 14.47 5.46
N HIS A 416 -7.58 15.00 6.68
CA HIS A 416 -7.00 16.33 6.91
C HIS A 416 -5.82 16.30 7.88
N VAL A 417 -4.92 15.33 7.75
CA VAL A 417 -3.73 15.20 8.60
C VAL A 417 -2.90 16.49 8.60
N GLN A 418 -2.59 17.01 9.79
CA GLN A 418 -1.90 18.29 9.99
C GLN A 418 -0.40 18.13 10.29
N PHE A 419 0.00 16.97 10.80
CA PHE A 419 1.38 16.64 11.15
C PHE A 419 1.75 15.27 10.58
N VAL A 420 2.95 15.18 10.01
CA VAL A 420 3.51 13.92 9.51
C VAL A 420 4.98 13.83 9.89
N MET A 421 5.33 12.80 10.62
CA MET A 421 6.70 12.37 10.91
C MET A 421 6.90 10.95 10.39
N LYS A 422 8.02 10.70 9.71
CA LYS A 422 8.47 9.36 9.31
C LYS A 422 9.92 9.18 9.74
N SER A 423 10.22 8.09 10.44
CA SER A 423 11.56 7.79 10.95
C SER A 423 12.19 8.98 11.71
N GLY A 424 11.40 9.66 12.58
CA GLY A 424 11.85 10.81 13.37
C GLY A 424 11.98 12.13 12.60
N VAL A 425 11.80 12.14 11.28
CA VAL A 425 11.90 13.34 10.44
C VAL A 425 10.50 13.91 10.19
N VAL A 426 10.33 15.23 10.43
CA VAL A 426 9.06 15.93 10.21
C VAL A 426 8.93 16.34 8.75
N TYR A 427 7.89 15.86 8.08
CA TYR A 427 7.58 16.15 6.67
C TYR A 427 6.43 17.14 6.49
N LYS A 428 5.52 17.21 7.48
CA LYS A 428 4.39 18.15 7.49
C LYS A 428 4.20 18.68 8.92
N LEU A 429 3.99 19.98 9.05
CA LEU A 429 3.73 20.64 10.32
C LEU A 429 2.67 21.73 10.14
N ASN A 430 1.63 21.75 10.98
CA ASN A 430 0.51 22.69 10.89
C ASN A 430 -0.11 22.74 9.48
N GLY A 431 -0.30 21.59 8.86
CA GLY A 431 -0.86 21.44 7.51
C GLY A 431 0.07 21.85 6.37
N LYS A 432 1.27 22.33 6.66
CA LYS A 432 2.24 22.80 5.66
C LYS A 432 3.38 21.80 5.49
N ARG A 433 3.78 21.59 4.23
CA ARG A 433 4.95 20.78 3.89
C ARG A 433 6.22 21.41 4.48
N VAL A 434 7.04 20.59 5.12
CA VAL A 434 8.38 20.97 5.56
C VAL A 434 9.37 20.61 4.44
N PRO A 435 10.18 21.55 3.95
CA PRO A 435 11.27 21.26 3.01
C PRO A 435 12.27 20.27 3.62
N GLN A 436 12.81 19.38 2.79
CA GLN A 436 13.87 18.43 3.14
C GLN A 436 15.13 18.80 2.39
#